data_3bd11ca62357865c9dde45590859f1eb
#
_entry.id   3bd11ca62357865c9dde45590859f1eb
#
_cell.length_a   1.000
_cell.length_b   1.000
_cell.length_c   1.000
_cell.angle_alpha   90.00
_cell.angle_beta   90.00
_cell.angle_gamma   90.00
#
_symmetry.space_group_name_H-M   'P 1'
#
loop_
_entity.id
_entity.type
_entity.pdbx_description
1 polymer ?
#
loop_
_entity_poly.entity_id
_entity_poly.type
_entity_poly.pdbx_seq_one_letter_code
_entity_poly.pdbx_strand_id
1 'polypeptide(L)'
;MRKNVNNYQNIDDSKRFLEGKKLIGLIIILVVIISILAIPLTLVASDIFKTFFYGRYHPCETLPDIDTARQIVDDHQDVIDAIENIHPDCIHISLEERCEGKGELVIYYCTIDQQIEILEIIGNNTFFGVPFRMFNT
;
A
#
# COMPACT_ATOMS: atom_id res chain seq x y z
N MET A 1 44.24 38.33 49.39
CA MET A 1 42.89 37.80 49.25
C MET A 1 42.51 37.73 47.75
N ARG A 2 42.97 36.72 46.99
CA ARG A 2 42.64 36.54 45.56
C ARG A 2 42.69 35.03 45.16
N LYS A 3 41.94 34.16 45.85
CA LYS A 3 41.96 32.72 45.57
C LYS A 3 40.59 32.03 45.43
N ASN A 4 39.47 32.74 45.46
CA ASN A 4 38.15 32.09 45.49
C ASN A 4 37.24 32.33 44.25
N VAL A 5 37.64 33.09 43.25
CA VAL A 5 36.77 33.41 42.12
C VAL A 5 36.81 32.29 41.03
N ASN A 6 37.96 31.63 40.87
CA ASN A 6 38.09 30.60 39.81
C ASN A 6 37.37 29.28 40.06
N ASN A 7 36.93 29.02 41.29
CA ASN A 7 36.28 27.74 41.66
C ASN A 7 34.76 27.74 41.36
N TYR A 8 34.16 28.92 41.32
CA TYR A 8 32.72 29.02 41.02
C TYR A 8 32.39 28.94 39.52
N GLN A 9 33.27 29.45 38.67
CA GLN A 9 33.08 29.36 37.19
C GLN A 9 33.17 27.93 36.67
N ASN A 10 34.05 27.12 37.24
CA ASN A 10 34.28 25.75 36.80
C ASN A 10 33.07 24.79 37.14
N ILE A 11 32.32 25.13 38.19
CA ILE A 11 31.11 24.33 38.59
C ILE A 11 29.91 24.64 37.70
N ASP A 12 29.79 25.86 37.19
CA ASP A 12 28.65 26.28 36.35
C ASP A 12 28.83 25.74 34.92
N ASP A 13 30.03 25.75 34.40
CA ASP A 13 30.37 25.17 33.08
C ASP A 13 30.19 23.64 33.05
N SER A 14 30.53 22.96 34.16
CA SER A 14 30.29 21.50 34.31
C SER A 14 28.80 21.14 34.33
N LYS A 15 27.97 21.95 34.99
CA LYS A 15 26.51 21.73 35.03
C LYS A 15 25.89 21.96 33.65
N ARG A 16 26.24 23.01 32.95
CA ARG A 16 25.77 23.31 31.57
C ARG A 16 26.17 22.22 30.59
N PHE A 17 27.36 21.66 30.70
CA PHE A 17 27.84 20.56 29.89
C PHE A 17 27.04 19.24 30.14
N LEU A 18 26.70 18.95 31.39
CA LEU A 18 25.89 17.79 31.77
C LEU A 18 24.44 17.94 31.29
N GLU A 19 23.84 19.12 31.37
CA GLU A 19 22.50 19.40 30.88
C GLU A 19 22.44 19.29 29.35
N GLY A 20 23.45 19.78 28.64
CA GLY A 20 23.55 19.62 27.19
C GLY A 20 23.61 18.16 26.73
N LYS A 21 24.34 17.29 27.43
CA LYS A 21 24.39 15.85 27.14
C LYS A 21 23.07 15.15 27.37
N LYS A 22 22.33 15.52 28.44
CA LYS A 22 21.01 14.97 28.70
C LYS A 22 20.02 15.40 27.62
N LEU A 23 20.06 16.65 27.17
CA LEU A 23 19.22 17.17 26.12
C LEU A 23 19.46 16.44 24.78
N ILE A 24 20.71 16.23 24.41
CA ILE A 24 21.09 15.48 23.19
C ILE A 24 20.60 14.04 23.28
N GLY A 25 20.76 13.36 24.42
CA GLY A 25 20.26 12.03 24.65
C GLY A 25 18.73 11.93 24.49
N LEU A 26 18.01 12.92 25.00
CA LEU A 26 16.55 12.97 24.88
C LEU A 26 16.09 13.19 23.44
N ILE A 27 16.78 14.02 22.68
CA ILE A 27 16.50 14.24 21.25
C ILE A 27 16.74 12.96 20.45
N ILE A 28 17.83 12.23 20.70
CA ILE A 28 18.12 10.97 20.02
C ILE A 28 17.02 9.93 20.29
N ILE A 29 16.59 9.80 21.54
CA ILE A 29 15.50 8.88 21.91
C ILE A 29 14.21 9.27 21.19
N LEU A 30 13.88 10.55 21.13
CA LEU A 30 12.68 11.04 20.45
C LEU A 30 12.72 10.73 18.95
N VAL A 31 13.86 10.94 18.29
CA VAL A 31 14.04 10.62 16.86
C VAL A 31 13.87 9.12 16.59
N VAL A 32 14.43 8.27 17.46
CA VAL A 32 14.30 6.81 17.34
C VAL A 32 12.83 6.39 17.50
N ILE A 33 12.10 6.94 18.47
CA ILE A 33 10.68 6.64 18.67
C ILE A 33 9.85 7.07 17.46
N ILE A 34 10.08 8.27 16.92
CA ILE A 34 9.39 8.76 15.72
C ILE A 34 9.69 7.85 14.52
N SER A 35 10.93 7.41 14.36
CA SER A 35 11.32 6.51 13.26
C SER A 35 10.63 5.15 13.36
N ILE A 36 10.53 4.57 14.56
CA ILE A 36 9.85 3.28 14.79
C ILE A 36 8.34 3.40 14.54
N LEU A 37 7.72 4.53 14.88
CA LEU A 37 6.29 4.76 14.66
C LEU A 37 5.97 5.09 13.19
N ALA A 38 6.90 5.66 12.44
CA ALA A 38 6.69 6.01 11.04
C ALA A 38 6.70 4.80 10.09
N ILE A 39 7.47 3.75 10.41
CA ILE A 39 7.59 2.54 9.56
C ILE A 39 6.24 1.83 9.37
N PRO A 40 5.44 1.50 10.41
CA PRO A 40 4.15 0.84 10.21
C PRO A 40 3.13 1.74 9.49
N LEU A 41 3.21 3.06 9.66
CA LEU A 41 2.29 3.99 9.02
C LEU A 41 2.48 4.02 7.48
N THR A 42 3.70 3.90 6.98
CA THR A 42 3.98 3.86 5.54
C THR A 42 3.54 2.55 4.90
N LEU A 43 3.67 1.42 5.61
CA LEU A 43 3.23 0.11 5.13
C LEU A 43 1.69 0.05 5.03
N VAL A 44 0.99 0.50 6.08
CA VAL A 44 -0.49 0.55 6.08
C VAL A 44 -1.02 1.52 5.02
N ALA A 45 -0.37 2.68 4.82
CA ALA A 45 -0.77 3.64 3.80
C ALA A 45 -0.63 3.07 2.38
N SER A 46 0.39 2.23 2.11
CA SER A 46 0.57 1.62 0.79
C SER A 46 -0.54 0.63 0.44
N ASP A 47 -1.03 -0.13 1.43
CA ASP A 47 -2.10 -1.11 1.22
C ASP A 47 -3.48 -0.43 1.07
N ILE A 48 -3.76 0.59 1.89
CA ILE A 48 -4.97 1.42 1.72
C ILE A 48 -4.97 2.11 0.35
N PHE A 49 -3.82 2.58 -0.11
CA PHE A 49 -3.69 3.25 -1.40
C PHE A 49 -3.97 2.30 -2.57
N LYS A 50 -3.47 1.06 -2.51
CA LYS A 50 -3.78 0.02 -3.51
C LYS A 50 -5.29 -0.23 -3.57
N THR A 51 -5.95 -0.43 -2.43
CA THR A 51 -7.40 -0.69 -2.34
C THR A 51 -8.24 0.41 -2.99
N PHE A 52 -7.83 1.68 -2.87
CA PHE A 52 -8.52 2.82 -3.49
C PHE A 52 -8.32 2.92 -5.01
N PHE A 53 -7.23 2.34 -5.56
CA PHE A 53 -6.91 2.47 -6.99
C PHE A 53 -7.55 1.41 -7.88
N TYR A 54 -7.92 0.24 -7.34
CA TYR A 54 -8.49 -0.86 -8.14
C TYR A 54 -9.95 -0.66 -8.58
N GLY A 55 -10.64 0.34 -8.07
CA GLY A 55 -11.98 0.76 -8.56
C GLY A 55 -11.96 1.88 -9.60
N ARG A 56 -10.79 2.27 -10.11
CA ARG A 56 -10.70 3.41 -11.02
C ARG A 56 -11.21 3.08 -12.42
N TYR A 57 -11.88 4.08 -12.95
CA TYR A 57 -12.29 4.15 -14.33
C TYR A 57 -11.06 4.16 -15.26
N HIS A 58 -10.95 3.17 -16.13
CA HIS A 58 -9.94 3.15 -17.17
C HIS A 58 -10.48 3.90 -18.41
N PRO A 59 -9.71 4.84 -18.99
CA PRO A 59 -10.10 5.50 -20.25
C PRO A 59 -10.21 4.47 -21.38
N CYS A 60 -11.15 4.67 -22.30
CA CYS A 60 -11.39 3.73 -23.40
C CYS A 60 -10.14 3.47 -24.27
N GLU A 61 -9.26 4.47 -24.40
CA GLU A 61 -8.04 4.38 -25.16
C GLU A 61 -7.01 3.41 -24.57
N THR A 62 -7.13 3.13 -23.25
CA THR A 62 -6.22 2.22 -22.54
C THR A 62 -6.73 0.80 -22.49
N LEU A 63 -7.96 0.56 -22.91
CA LEU A 63 -8.56 -0.77 -22.90
C LEU A 63 -8.17 -1.55 -24.17
N PRO A 64 -7.86 -2.85 -24.04
CA PRO A 64 -7.63 -3.74 -25.18
C PRO A 64 -8.94 -3.97 -25.96
N ASP A 65 -8.80 -4.44 -27.19
CA ASP A 65 -9.96 -4.92 -27.94
C ASP A 65 -10.60 -6.11 -27.21
N ILE A 66 -11.94 -6.16 -27.22
CA ILE A 66 -12.71 -7.15 -26.46
C ILE A 66 -12.32 -8.59 -26.82
N ASP A 67 -12.02 -8.86 -28.10
CA ASP A 67 -11.60 -10.19 -28.55
C ASP A 67 -10.20 -10.54 -28.03
N THR A 68 -9.27 -9.55 -27.97
CA THR A 68 -7.95 -9.74 -27.36
C THR A 68 -8.08 -10.00 -25.86
N ALA A 69 -8.93 -9.23 -25.17
CA ALA A 69 -9.18 -9.44 -23.74
C ALA A 69 -9.80 -10.82 -23.47
N ARG A 70 -10.74 -11.27 -24.31
CA ARG A 70 -11.35 -12.60 -24.22
C ARG A 70 -10.31 -13.70 -24.40
N GLN A 71 -9.46 -13.60 -25.42
CA GLN A 71 -8.40 -14.58 -25.63
C GLN A 71 -7.46 -14.68 -24.40
N ILE A 72 -7.07 -13.54 -23.81
CA ILE A 72 -6.23 -13.54 -22.61
C ILE A 72 -6.92 -14.22 -21.43
N VAL A 73 -8.23 -13.99 -21.23
CA VAL A 73 -9.02 -14.63 -20.17
C VAL A 73 -9.09 -16.14 -20.41
N ASP A 74 -9.34 -16.57 -21.66
CA ASP A 74 -9.41 -17.98 -22.01
C ASP A 74 -8.06 -18.69 -21.85
N ASP A 75 -6.95 -18.02 -22.20
CA ASP A 75 -5.59 -18.55 -22.07
C ASP A 75 -5.14 -18.67 -20.59
N HIS A 76 -5.80 -17.96 -19.67
CA HIS A 76 -5.50 -17.95 -18.22
C HIS A 76 -6.68 -18.37 -17.35
N GLN A 77 -7.49 -19.30 -17.86
CA GLN A 77 -8.68 -19.81 -17.16
C GLN A 77 -8.32 -20.46 -15.81
N ASP A 78 -7.14 -21.07 -15.70
CA ASP A 78 -6.62 -21.63 -14.45
C ASP A 78 -6.47 -20.59 -13.35
N VAL A 79 -6.08 -19.36 -13.67
CA VAL A 79 -5.97 -18.23 -12.72
C VAL A 79 -7.37 -17.70 -12.36
N ILE A 80 -8.28 -17.62 -13.34
CA ILE A 80 -9.68 -17.26 -13.09
C ILE A 80 -10.31 -18.27 -12.11
N ASP A 81 -10.16 -19.56 -12.38
CA ASP A 81 -10.70 -20.63 -11.53
C ASP A 81 -10.08 -20.57 -10.12
N ALA A 82 -8.79 -20.26 -9.99
CA ALA A 82 -8.13 -20.10 -8.69
C ALA A 82 -8.73 -18.94 -7.89
N ILE A 83 -9.02 -17.81 -8.53
CA ILE A 83 -9.65 -16.64 -7.89
C ILE A 83 -11.10 -16.97 -7.47
N GLU A 84 -11.90 -17.53 -8.35
CA GLU A 84 -13.30 -17.87 -8.05
C GLU A 84 -13.40 -18.95 -6.95
N ASN A 85 -12.44 -19.86 -6.87
CA ASN A 85 -12.38 -20.88 -5.83
C ASN A 85 -12.02 -20.37 -4.43
N ILE A 86 -11.55 -19.12 -4.26
CA ILE A 86 -11.37 -18.51 -2.93
C ILE A 86 -12.73 -18.51 -2.19
N HIS A 87 -13.80 -18.11 -2.88
CA HIS A 87 -15.16 -18.13 -2.34
C HIS A 87 -16.20 -18.20 -3.47
N PRO A 88 -16.59 -19.39 -3.94
CA PRO A 88 -17.42 -19.59 -5.14
C PRO A 88 -18.78 -18.90 -5.12
N ASP A 89 -19.36 -18.71 -3.92
CA ASP A 89 -20.68 -18.08 -3.76
C ASP A 89 -20.62 -16.53 -3.75
N CYS A 90 -19.43 -15.97 -3.76
CA CYS A 90 -19.24 -14.54 -3.56
C CYS A 90 -18.36 -13.90 -4.63
N ILE A 91 -17.29 -14.59 -5.06
CA ILE A 91 -16.38 -14.05 -6.07
C ILE A 91 -16.89 -14.44 -7.43
N HIS A 92 -17.04 -13.44 -8.29
CA HIS A 92 -17.43 -13.61 -9.68
C HIS A 92 -16.61 -12.71 -10.58
N ILE A 93 -16.13 -13.28 -11.69
CA ILE A 93 -15.33 -12.57 -12.67
C ILE A 93 -16.11 -12.53 -13.98
N SER A 94 -16.18 -11.34 -14.58
CA SER A 94 -16.79 -11.13 -15.89
C SER A 94 -15.91 -10.26 -16.79
N LEU A 95 -15.90 -10.56 -18.08
CA LEU A 95 -15.35 -9.68 -19.09
C LEU A 95 -16.47 -8.79 -19.60
N GLU A 96 -16.35 -7.50 -19.41
CA GLU A 96 -17.36 -6.51 -19.81
C GLU A 96 -16.84 -5.64 -20.97
N GLU A 97 -17.70 -5.47 -21.97
CA GLU A 97 -17.49 -4.46 -23.00
C GLU A 97 -17.93 -3.09 -22.47
N ARG A 98 -16.97 -2.28 -22.15
CA ARG A 98 -17.23 -0.96 -21.54
C ARG A 98 -17.34 0.17 -22.55
N CYS A 99 -16.54 0.11 -23.59
CA CYS A 99 -16.52 1.02 -24.73
C CYS A 99 -16.68 0.17 -25.99
N GLU A 100 -17.18 0.75 -27.07
CA GLU A 100 -17.41 0.03 -28.31
C GLU A 100 -16.15 -0.75 -28.74
N GLY A 101 -16.25 -2.08 -28.74
CA GLY A 101 -15.18 -3.01 -29.09
C GLY A 101 -14.03 -3.12 -28.06
N LYS A 102 -14.17 -2.54 -26.84
CA LYS A 102 -13.13 -2.55 -25.82
C LYS A 102 -13.57 -3.24 -24.54
N GLY A 103 -12.73 -4.12 -24.01
CA GLY A 103 -13.00 -4.94 -22.85
C GLY A 103 -12.16 -4.65 -21.62
N GLU A 104 -12.77 -4.82 -20.46
CA GLU A 104 -12.08 -4.85 -19.16
C GLU A 104 -12.63 -6.00 -18.31
N LEU A 105 -11.81 -6.50 -17.38
CA LEU A 105 -12.31 -7.46 -16.39
C LEU A 105 -13.01 -6.74 -15.25
N VAL A 106 -14.09 -7.34 -14.78
CA VAL A 106 -14.81 -6.92 -13.58
C VAL A 106 -14.81 -8.07 -12.59
N ILE A 107 -14.33 -7.81 -11.39
CA ILE A 107 -14.20 -8.78 -10.31
C ILE A 107 -15.10 -8.33 -9.17
N TYR A 108 -16.07 -9.15 -8.81
CA TYR A 108 -16.94 -8.95 -7.65
C TYR A 108 -16.41 -9.73 -6.46
N TYR A 109 -16.49 -9.14 -5.25
CA TYR A 109 -16.04 -9.77 -4.00
C TYR A 109 -16.87 -9.25 -2.82
N CYS A 110 -16.90 -9.98 -1.67
CA CYS A 110 -17.71 -9.62 -0.51
C CYS A 110 -16.90 -9.00 0.64
N THR A 111 -15.63 -9.34 0.79
CA THR A 111 -14.81 -8.89 1.93
C THR A 111 -13.46 -8.32 1.48
N ILE A 112 -12.89 -7.45 2.32
CA ILE A 112 -11.57 -6.86 2.07
C ILE A 112 -10.48 -7.95 2.04
N ASP A 113 -10.61 -9.00 2.85
CA ASP A 113 -9.64 -10.10 2.87
C ASP A 113 -9.60 -10.83 1.53
N GLN A 114 -10.77 -11.07 0.92
CA GLN A 114 -10.88 -11.64 -0.43
C GLN A 114 -10.25 -10.72 -1.49
N GLN A 115 -10.46 -9.42 -1.38
CA GLN A 115 -9.81 -8.45 -2.28
C GLN A 115 -8.28 -8.57 -2.23
N ILE A 116 -7.71 -8.68 -1.04
CA ILE A 116 -6.26 -8.81 -0.85
C ILE A 116 -5.77 -10.11 -1.49
N GLU A 117 -6.45 -11.23 -1.23
CA GLU A 117 -6.08 -12.53 -1.77
C GLU A 117 -6.16 -12.57 -3.31
N ILE A 118 -7.20 -11.99 -3.90
CA ILE A 118 -7.33 -11.83 -5.36
C ILE A 118 -6.14 -11.04 -5.92
N LEU A 119 -5.77 -9.92 -5.28
CA LEU A 119 -4.66 -9.10 -5.72
C LEU A 119 -3.30 -9.79 -5.59
N GLU A 120 -3.14 -10.66 -4.59
CA GLU A 120 -1.94 -11.50 -4.45
C GLU A 120 -1.82 -12.51 -5.59
N ILE A 121 -2.93 -13.14 -6.00
CA ILE A 121 -2.95 -14.09 -7.13
C ILE A 121 -2.65 -13.37 -8.45
N ILE A 122 -3.27 -12.21 -8.71
CA ILE A 122 -3.02 -11.43 -9.93
C ILE A 122 -1.58 -10.87 -9.97
N GLY A 123 -1.06 -10.44 -8.83
CA GLY A 123 0.32 -9.97 -8.64
C GLY A 123 0.69 -8.65 -9.32
N ASN A 124 -0.18 -8.08 -10.16
CA ASN A 124 0.05 -6.89 -10.97
C ASN A 124 -1.19 -5.97 -10.98
N ASN A 125 -1.03 -4.78 -11.60
CA ASN A 125 -2.13 -3.83 -11.79
C ASN A 125 -3.05 -4.18 -12.96
N THR A 126 -2.76 -5.25 -13.69
CA THR A 126 -3.54 -5.78 -14.81
C THR A 126 -3.56 -7.30 -14.75
N PHE A 127 -4.62 -7.91 -15.24
CA PHE A 127 -4.70 -9.35 -15.45
C PHE A 127 -4.06 -9.67 -16.81
N PHE A 128 -2.79 -10.04 -16.78
CA PHE A 128 -1.99 -10.33 -17.98
C PHE A 128 -2.08 -9.25 -19.07
N GLY A 129 -2.14 -7.99 -18.69
CA GLY A 129 -2.25 -6.83 -19.57
C GLY A 129 -3.68 -6.32 -19.78
N VAL A 130 -4.71 -7.07 -19.34
CA VAL A 130 -6.10 -6.61 -19.34
C VAL A 130 -6.36 -5.79 -18.07
N PRO A 131 -6.76 -4.53 -18.17
CA PRO A 131 -7.21 -3.74 -17.02
C PRO A 131 -8.39 -4.38 -16.32
N PHE A 132 -8.45 -4.28 -14.99
CA PHE A 132 -9.57 -4.79 -14.23
C PHE A 132 -10.08 -3.79 -13.19
N ARG A 133 -11.34 -3.93 -12.83
CA ARG A 133 -11.99 -3.23 -11.72
C ARG A 133 -12.54 -4.23 -10.71
N MET A 134 -12.58 -3.81 -9.45
CA MET A 134 -13.09 -4.62 -8.36
C MET A 134 -14.26 -3.92 -7.68
N PHE A 135 -15.33 -4.67 -7.41
CA PHE A 135 -16.54 -4.19 -6.75
C PHE A 135 -16.87 -5.04 -5.53
N ASN A 136 -17.10 -4.36 -4.42
CA ASN A 136 -17.64 -4.99 -3.23
C ASN A 136 -19.17 -5.12 -3.39
N THR A 137 -19.73 -6.31 -3.18
CA THR A 137 -21.17 -6.63 -3.33
C THR A 137 -21.83 -6.87 -1.99
#